data_b4fd58cfa8b3780bb2008fddea942c1a
#
_entry.id   b4fd58cfa8b3780bb2008fddea942c1a
#
_cell.length_a   1.000
_cell.length_b   1.000
_cell.length_c   1.000
_cell.angle_alpha   90.00
_cell.angle_beta   90.00
_cell.angle_gamma   90.00
#
_symmetry.space_group_name_H-M   'P 1'
#
loop_
_entity.id
_entity.type
_entity.pdbx_description
1 polymer ?
#
loop_
_entity_poly.entity_id
_entity_poly.type
_entity_poly.pdbx_seq_one_letter_code
_entity_poly.pdbx_strand_id
1 'polypeptide(L)'
;MRRRTKKDNQESLAAAPRGKPEEGKLLLFRMFVYGTRKRGYWNHERFCRGVLSVEEAVVRGRLYELPSGIPLLEVPKADVLAHGTADPLADVATQARLAAEFAARAAHPDPGENGAPGGRWGPVYGELLTFDDPETRLPAIDRLEGFLPGGPSLYRRVLVPASTRGRRVLVWLYVEGAGRRRPARRLADGVWRA
;
A
#
# COMPACT_ATOMS: atom_id res chain seq x y z
N MET A 1 -45.84 28.59 52.80
CA MET A 1 -45.11 27.35 52.49
C MET A 1 -45.27 27.08 51.01
N ARG A 2 -44.28 27.47 50.15
CA ARG A 2 -44.31 27.36 48.69
C ARG A 2 -43.23 26.37 48.28
N ARG A 3 -43.60 25.22 47.67
CA ARG A 3 -42.72 24.23 47.10
C ARG A 3 -42.20 24.73 45.76
N ARG A 4 -40.88 24.81 45.62
CA ARG A 4 -40.16 25.01 44.33
C ARG A 4 -40.03 23.66 43.64
N THR A 5 -40.59 23.55 42.45
CA THR A 5 -40.34 22.45 41.53
C THR A 5 -39.04 22.67 40.78
N LYS A 6 -38.16 21.68 40.81
CA LYS A 6 -36.89 21.60 40.14
C LYS A 6 -37.17 21.22 38.69
N LYS A 7 -36.78 22.07 37.74
CA LYS A 7 -36.91 21.86 36.29
C LYS A 7 -35.66 21.17 35.82
N ASP A 8 -35.77 19.90 35.44
CA ASP A 8 -34.68 19.13 34.84
C ASP A 8 -34.38 19.67 33.45
N ASN A 9 -33.14 20.17 33.26
CA ASN A 9 -32.60 20.61 31.99
C ASN A 9 -31.96 19.38 31.33
N GLN A 10 -32.70 18.67 30.47
CA GLN A 10 -32.12 17.68 29.55
C GLN A 10 -31.56 18.43 28.34
N GLU A 11 -30.27 18.70 28.38
CA GLU A 11 -29.54 19.08 27.17
C GLU A 11 -29.47 17.88 26.21
N SER A 12 -30.23 18.00 25.15
CA SER A 12 -30.21 17.10 24.02
C SER A 12 -28.85 17.25 23.30
N LEU A 13 -27.97 16.26 23.44
CA LEU A 13 -26.75 16.16 22.69
C LEU A 13 -27.12 15.84 21.23
N ALA A 14 -27.27 16.88 20.42
CA ALA A 14 -27.48 16.77 18.98
C ALA A 14 -26.26 16.11 18.35
N ALA A 15 -26.44 14.89 17.87
CA ALA A 15 -25.44 14.19 17.05
C ALA A 15 -25.16 15.02 15.79
N ALA A 16 -23.88 15.33 15.56
CA ALA A 16 -23.44 15.98 14.33
C ALA A 16 -23.88 15.16 13.11
N PRO A 17 -24.34 15.79 12.02
CA PRO A 17 -24.73 15.07 10.82
C PRO A 17 -23.52 14.38 10.24
N ARG A 18 -23.59 13.04 10.11
CA ARG A 18 -22.65 12.28 9.29
C ARG A 18 -22.81 12.79 7.87
N GLY A 19 -21.81 13.53 7.40
CA GLY A 19 -21.75 14.00 6.01
C GLY A 19 -21.92 12.78 5.09
N LYS A 20 -22.87 12.88 4.15
CA LYS A 20 -23.01 11.94 3.06
C LYS A 20 -21.66 11.89 2.33
N PRO A 21 -21.15 10.69 1.92
CA PRO A 21 -20.00 10.64 1.05
C PRO A 21 -20.32 11.44 -0.20
N GLU A 22 -19.40 12.31 -0.62
CA GLU A 22 -19.51 13.04 -1.89
C GLU A 22 -19.64 11.99 -3.01
N GLU A 23 -20.80 11.96 -3.65
CA GLU A 23 -21.09 11.11 -4.80
C GLU A 23 -20.10 11.46 -5.90
N GLY A 24 -19.24 10.48 -6.28
CA GLY A 24 -18.45 10.55 -7.52
C GLY A 24 -16.94 10.57 -7.41
N LYS A 25 -16.30 10.57 -6.25
CA LYS A 25 -14.84 10.45 -6.20
C LYS A 25 -14.46 8.98 -6.36
N LEU A 26 -13.97 8.62 -7.57
CA LEU A 26 -13.40 7.29 -7.80
C LEU A 26 -12.32 7.01 -6.73
N LEU A 27 -12.55 5.95 -5.95
CA LEU A 27 -11.62 5.50 -4.92
C LEU A 27 -10.51 4.68 -5.58
N LEU A 28 -9.54 5.38 -6.16
CA LEU A 28 -8.41 4.72 -6.82
C LEU A 28 -7.38 4.28 -5.78
N PHE A 29 -6.97 3.02 -5.86
CA PHE A 29 -5.78 2.58 -5.16
C PHE A 29 -4.72 2.04 -6.12
N ARG A 30 -3.46 2.21 -5.73
CA ARG A 30 -2.31 1.82 -6.52
C ARG A 30 -1.52 0.75 -5.80
N MET A 31 -1.19 -0.33 -6.51
CA MET A 31 -0.44 -1.45 -5.99
C MET A 31 0.75 -1.75 -6.91
N PHE A 32 1.91 -1.95 -6.31
CA PHE A 32 3.09 -2.45 -7.02
C PHE A 32 3.17 -3.96 -6.90
N VAL A 33 3.36 -4.63 -8.02
CA VAL A 33 3.50 -6.09 -8.10
C VAL A 33 4.82 -6.46 -8.77
N TYR A 34 5.53 -7.42 -8.19
CA TYR A 34 6.86 -7.84 -8.63
C TYR A 34 6.98 -9.35 -8.88
N GLY A 35 5.89 -10.11 -8.70
CA GLY A 35 5.82 -11.56 -8.84
C GLY A 35 4.70 -12.02 -9.77
N THR A 36 4.00 -13.08 -9.39
CA THR A 36 3.00 -13.78 -10.20
C THR A 36 1.76 -12.96 -10.59
N ARG A 37 1.59 -11.74 -10.05
CA ARG A 37 0.52 -10.81 -10.44
C ARG A 37 0.91 -9.85 -11.56
N LYS A 38 2.16 -9.86 -12.02
CA LYS A 38 2.54 -9.14 -13.25
C LYS A 38 1.81 -9.74 -14.46
N ARG A 39 1.64 -8.94 -15.49
CA ARG A 39 1.05 -9.40 -16.78
C ARG A 39 1.82 -10.62 -17.31
N GLY A 40 1.06 -11.57 -17.87
CA GLY A 40 1.60 -12.82 -18.40
C GLY A 40 1.77 -13.93 -17.37
N TYR A 41 1.50 -13.68 -16.09
CA TYR A 41 1.52 -14.71 -15.05
C TYR A 41 0.10 -15.09 -14.60
N TRP A 42 -0.08 -16.31 -14.14
CA TRP A 42 -1.38 -16.92 -13.83
C TRP A 42 -2.20 -16.17 -12.77
N ASN A 43 -1.57 -15.50 -11.81
CA ASN A 43 -2.27 -14.71 -10.81
C ASN A 43 -2.78 -13.36 -11.35
N HIS A 44 -2.26 -12.88 -12.46
CA HIS A 44 -2.72 -11.61 -13.05
C HIS A 44 -4.18 -11.72 -13.48
N GLU A 45 -4.52 -12.73 -14.27
CA GLU A 45 -5.89 -12.91 -14.76
C GLU A 45 -6.89 -13.15 -13.64
N ARG A 46 -6.47 -13.84 -12.59
CA ARG A 46 -7.33 -14.18 -11.45
C ARG A 46 -7.60 -13.01 -10.52
N PHE A 47 -6.57 -12.20 -10.22
CA PHE A 47 -6.64 -11.17 -9.18
C PHE A 47 -6.57 -9.74 -9.72
N CYS A 48 -6.23 -9.56 -10.99
CA CYS A 48 -6.08 -8.23 -11.60
C CYS A 48 -7.11 -7.98 -12.74
N ARG A 49 -8.12 -8.85 -12.91
CA ARG A 49 -9.21 -8.58 -13.86
C ARG A 49 -9.89 -7.24 -13.51
N GLY A 50 -10.14 -6.41 -14.53
CA GLY A 50 -10.72 -5.07 -14.33
C GLY A 50 -9.72 -4.03 -13.83
N VAL A 51 -8.41 -4.30 -13.90
CA VAL A 51 -7.39 -3.28 -13.66
C VAL A 51 -7.56 -2.11 -14.62
N LEU A 52 -7.56 -0.87 -14.08
CA LEU A 52 -7.75 0.34 -14.88
C LEU A 52 -6.50 0.72 -15.68
N SER A 53 -5.33 0.50 -15.09
CA SER A 53 -4.04 0.72 -15.77
C SER A 53 -2.95 -0.19 -15.23
N VAL A 54 -2.01 -0.53 -16.12
CA VAL A 54 -0.78 -1.26 -15.79
C VAL A 54 0.39 -0.49 -16.38
N GLU A 55 1.35 -0.10 -15.54
CA GLU A 55 2.52 0.66 -15.93
C GLU A 55 3.78 -0.02 -15.39
N GLU A 56 4.88 0.03 -16.13
CA GLU A 56 6.17 -0.36 -15.56
C GLU A 56 6.56 0.57 -14.41
N ALA A 57 7.06 0.00 -13.34
CA ALA A 57 7.44 0.75 -12.16
C ALA A 57 8.66 0.13 -11.46
N VAL A 58 9.29 0.95 -10.64
CA VAL A 58 10.48 0.57 -9.87
C VAL A 58 10.31 1.03 -8.44
N VAL A 59 10.63 0.17 -7.48
CA VAL A 59 10.75 0.51 -6.06
C VAL A 59 12.19 0.29 -5.59
N ARG A 60 12.60 0.98 -4.55
CA ARG A 60 13.88 0.75 -3.90
C ARG A 60 13.77 -0.44 -2.96
N GLY A 61 14.60 -1.47 -3.13
CA GLY A 61 14.47 -2.67 -2.34
C GLY A 61 15.57 -3.70 -2.57
N ARG A 62 15.29 -4.90 -2.11
CA ARG A 62 16.04 -6.13 -2.39
C ARG A 62 15.07 -7.23 -2.69
N LEU A 63 15.26 -7.86 -3.81
CA LEU A 63 14.43 -8.97 -4.25
C LEU A 63 15.15 -10.29 -3.99
N TYR A 64 14.42 -11.23 -3.47
CA TYR A 64 14.88 -12.58 -3.21
C TYR A 64 13.90 -13.59 -3.79
N GLU A 65 14.36 -14.82 -3.92
CA GLU A 65 13.54 -15.95 -4.31
C GLU A 65 13.73 -17.10 -3.32
N LEU A 66 12.61 -17.61 -2.83
CA LEU A 66 12.57 -18.80 -1.98
C LEU A 66 12.91 -20.06 -2.78
N PRO A 67 13.34 -21.17 -2.15
CA PRO A 67 13.50 -22.46 -2.83
C PRO A 67 12.22 -22.95 -3.53
N SER A 68 11.04 -22.48 -3.09
CA SER A 68 9.75 -22.73 -3.74
C SER A 68 9.49 -21.88 -4.99
N GLY A 69 10.44 -21.03 -5.42
CA GLY A 69 10.27 -20.10 -6.53
C GLY A 69 9.46 -18.84 -6.20
N ILE A 70 9.02 -18.68 -4.96
CA ILE A 70 8.20 -17.51 -4.54
C ILE A 70 9.12 -16.30 -4.30
N PRO A 71 8.80 -15.11 -4.89
CA PRO A 71 9.60 -13.92 -4.66
C PRO A 71 9.31 -13.27 -3.31
N LEU A 72 10.34 -12.77 -2.66
CA LEU A 72 10.28 -11.97 -1.44
C LEU A 72 10.90 -10.59 -1.70
N LEU A 73 10.24 -9.55 -1.23
CA LEU A 73 10.72 -8.18 -1.31
C LEU A 73 11.01 -7.63 0.09
N GLU A 74 12.18 -7.05 0.25
CA GLU A 74 12.53 -6.17 1.36
C GLU A 74 12.61 -4.73 0.87
N VAL A 75 12.10 -3.79 1.65
CA VAL A 75 12.24 -2.35 1.40
C VAL A 75 12.92 -1.66 2.58
N PRO A 76 13.60 -0.51 2.38
CA PRO A 76 14.15 0.27 3.49
C PRO A 76 13.03 0.67 4.45
N LYS A 77 13.28 0.57 5.76
CA LYS A 77 12.32 1.02 6.78
C LYS A 77 11.94 2.50 6.62
N ALA A 78 12.88 3.33 6.19
CA ALA A 78 12.65 4.75 5.96
C ALA A 78 11.69 5.03 4.78
N ASP A 79 11.50 4.08 3.87
CA ASP A 79 10.58 4.21 2.74
C ASP A 79 9.15 3.76 3.10
N VAL A 80 8.95 3.10 4.24
CA VAL A 80 7.64 2.65 4.69
C VAL A 80 6.89 3.82 5.33
N LEU A 81 5.90 4.34 4.63
CA LEU A 81 5.09 5.49 5.05
C LEU A 81 3.85 5.10 5.83
N ALA A 82 3.31 3.91 5.58
CA ALA A 82 2.17 3.35 6.30
C ALA A 82 2.15 1.83 6.23
N HIS A 83 1.44 1.22 7.16
CA HIS A 83 1.12 -0.22 7.16
C HIS A 83 -0.34 -0.43 6.77
N GLY A 84 -0.61 -1.48 6.02
CA GLY A 84 -1.96 -1.88 5.65
C GLY A 84 -2.78 -2.31 6.88
N THR A 85 -4.07 -2.05 6.82
CA THR A 85 -5.04 -2.37 7.86
C THR A 85 -6.06 -3.41 7.38
N ALA A 86 -7.03 -3.75 8.21
CA ALA A 86 -8.17 -4.57 7.82
C ALA A 86 -9.27 -3.77 7.08
N ASP A 87 -9.15 -2.43 7.03
CA ASP A 87 -10.10 -1.53 6.39
C ASP A 87 -9.55 -1.03 5.04
N PRO A 88 -10.04 -1.57 3.90
CA PRO A 88 -9.59 -1.16 2.57
C PRO A 88 -9.81 0.33 2.28
N LEU A 89 -10.91 0.91 2.76
CA LEU A 89 -11.23 2.32 2.51
C LEU A 89 -10.32 3.25 3.30
N ALA A 90 -10.01 2.90 4.54
CA ALA A 90 -9.03 3.63 5.36
C ALA A 90 -7.63 3.60 4.70
N ASP A 91 -7.24 2.48 4.09
CA ASP A 91 -5.96 2.36 3.40
C ASP A 91 -5.92 3.20 2.12
N VAL A 92 -7.01 3.24 1.34
CA VAL A 92 -7.13 4.11 0.17
C VAL A 92 -7.08 5.59 0.57
N ALA A 93 -7.80 5.98 1.62
CA ALA A 93 -7.76 7.33 2.16
C ALA A 93 -6.34 7.72 2.63
N THR A 94 -5.65 6.80 3.30
CA THR A 94 -4.26 6.97 3.73
C THR A 94 -3.32 7.17 2.53
N GLN A 95 -3.46 6.34 1.48
CA GLN A 95 -2.67 6.49 0.25
C GLN A 95 -2.93 7.85 -0.41
N ALA A 96 -4.18 8.27 -0.54
CA ALA A 96 -4.55 9.53 -1.18
C ALA A 96 -4.00 10.74 -0.40
N ARG A 97 -4.14 10.76 0.92
CA ARG A 97 -3.63 11.83 1.79
C ARG A 97 -2.10 11.93 1.71
N LEU A 98 -1.40 10.81 1.92
CA LEU A 98 0.06 10.81 1.89
C LEU A 98 0.60 11.09 0.48
N ALA A 99 -0.09 10.71 -0.60
CA ALA A 99 0.30 11.05 -1.96
C ALA A 99 0.21 12.54 -2.23
N ALA A 100 -0.77 13.24 -1.69
CA ALA A 100 -0.88 14.70 -1.80
C ALA A 100 0.27 15.40 -1.06
N GLU A 101 0.58 14.97 0.17
CA GLU A 101 1.72 15.47 0.95
C GLU A 101 3.07 15.19 0.24
N PHE A 102 3.23 14.01 -0.32
CA PHE A 102 4.42 13.61 -1.06
C PHE A 102 4.61 14.44 -2.34
N ALA A 103 3.55 14.71 -3.09
CA ALA A 103 3.58 15.56 -4.27
C ALA A 103 3.93 17.01 -3.92
N ALA A 104 3.38 17.55 -2.83
CA ALA A 104 3.69 18.90 -2.36
C ALA A 104 5.19 19.05 -1.99
N ARG A 105 5.78 18.04 -1.33
CA ARG A 105 7.23 18.04 -1.04
C ARG A 105 8.09 17.94 -2.30
N ALA A 106 7.67 17.11 -3.27
CA ALA A 106 8.40 16.98 -4.53
C ALA A 106 8.41 18.26 -5.36
N ALA A 107 7.38 19.12 -5.22
CA ALA A 107 7.33 20.45 -5.84
C ALA A 107 8.28 21.47 -5.19
N HIS A 108 8.71 21.22 -3.93
CA HIS A 108 9.65 22.04 -3.18
C HIS A 108 10.74 21.12 -2.58
N PRO A 109 11.67 20.60 -3.41
CA PRO A 109 12.68 19.67 -2.94
C PRO A 109 13.61 20.35 -1.95
N ASP A 110 13.77 19.72 -0.77
CA ASP A 110 14.81 20.13 0.19
C ASP A 110 16.17 19.75 -0.43
N PRO A 111 17.14 20.69 -0.53
CA PRO A 111 18.45 20.44 -1.16
C PRO A 111 19.26 19.30 -0.50
N GLY A 112 18.84 18.80 0.67
CA GLY A 112 19.49 17.70 1.39
C GLY A 112 19.00 16.28 1.07
N GLU A 113 17.92 16.10 0.32
CA GLU A 113 17.29 14.78 0.06
C GLU A 113 17.87 13.99 -1.12
N ASN A 114 19.01 14.38 -1.69
CA ASN A 114 19.73 13.54 -2.64
C ASN A 114 20.34 12.34 -1.90
N GLY A 115 19.51 11.35 -1.63
CA GLY A 115 19.95 10.06 -1.10
C GLY A 115 21.03 9.48 -1.99
N ALA A 116 22.25 9.40 -1.43
CA ALA A 116 23.44 8.94 -2.11
C ALA A 116 23.20 7.62 -2.89
N PRO A 117 23.56 7.53 -4.17
CA PRO A 117 23.65 6.26 -4.87
C PRO A 117 24.87 5.55 -4.30
N GLY A 118 24.68 4.51 -3.52
CA GLY A 118 25.81 3.76 -2.95
C GLY A 118 25.42 2.95 -1.73
N GLY A 119 24.16 2.70 -1.56
CA GLY A 119 23.65 1.92 -0.43
C GLY A 119 23.30 0.49 -0.81
N ARG A 120 23.25 -0.31 0.17
CA ARG A 120 22.72 -1.66 0.39
C ARG A 120 21.40 -2.00 -0.36
N TRP A 121 20.69 -1.04 -0.97
CA TRP A 121 19.38 -1.13 -1.63
C TRP A 121 19.48 -0.76 -3.11
N GLY A 122 18.86 -1.55 -3.97
CA GLY A 122 18.85 -1.38 -5.42
C GLY A 122 17.44 -1.21 -6.00
N PRO A 123 17.34 -1.07 -7.32
CA PRO A 123 16.05 -1.07 -8.00
C PRO A 123 15.44 -2.48 -7.97
N VAL A 124 14.12 -2.53 -7.74
CA VAL A 124 13.30 -3.72 -7.96
C VAL A 124 12.24 -3.37 -8.99
N TYR A 125 12.24 -4.11 -10.08
CA TYR A 125 11.39 -3.86 -11.24
C TYR A 125 10.09 -4.66 -11.14
N GLY A 126 8.99 -4.01 -11.48
CA GLY A 126 7.67 -4.60 -11.45
C GLY A 126 6.65 -3.76 -12.19
N GLU A 127 5.40 -3.93 -11.85
CA GLU A 127 4.29 -3.21 -12.45
C GLU A 127 3.47 -2.47 -11.40
N LEU A 128 3.05 -1.26 -11.73
CA LEU A 128 2.07 -0.47 -11.02
C LEU A 128 0.69 -0.78 -11.57
N LEU A 129 -0.17 -1.30 -10.73
CA LEU A 129 -1.57 -1.58 -11.04
C LEU A 129 -2.44 -0.51 -10.37
N THR A 130 -3.42 0.03 -11.10
CA THR A 130 -4.43 0.95 -10.55
C THR A 130 -5.81 0.30 -10.62
N PHE A 131 -6.56 0.36 -9.51
CA PHE A 131 -7.89 -0.23 -9.35
C PHE A 131 -8.85 0.78 -8.70
N ASP A 132 -10.16 0.54 -8.86
CA ASP A 132 -11.25 1.34 -8.29
C ASP A 132 -12.20 0.55 -7.38
N ASP A 133 -11.87 -0.71 -7.12
CA ASP A 133 -12.67 -1.64 -6.32
C ASP A 133 -11.93 -2.15 -5.05
N PRO A 134 -11.42 -1.24 -4.18
CA PRO A 134 -10.59 -1.61 -3.04
C PRO A 134 -11.28 -2.55 -2.05
N GLU A 135 -12.59 -2.39 -1.82
CA GLU A 135 -13.33 -3.17 -0.82
C GLU A 135 -13.40 -4.66 -1.15
N THR A 136 -13.44 -5.01 -2.43
CA THR A 136 -13.44 -6.41 -2.87
C THR A 136 -12.04 -6.93 -3.16
N ARG A 137 -11.20 -6.09 -3.75
CA ARG A 137 -9.88 -6.46 -4.26
C ARG A 137 -8.85 -6.65 -3.16
N LEU A 138 -8.71 -5.67 -2.26
CA LEU A 138 -7.70 -5.75 -1.20
C LEU A 138 -7.87 -6.99 -0.32
N PRO A 139 -9.07 -7.32 0.20
CA PRO A 139 -9.25 -8.54 0.99
C PRO A 139 -8.96 -9.83 0.21
N ALA A 140 -9.21 -9.85 -1.09
CA ALA A 140 -8.91 -11.03 -1.92
C ALA A 140 -7.40 -11.22 -2.10
N ILE A 141 -6.66 -10.13 -2.34
CA ILE A 141 -5.20 -10.17 -2.46
C ILE A 141 -4.55 -10.42 -1.09
N ASP A 142 -5.04 -9.81 0.00
CA ASP A 142 -4.56 -10.06 1.36
C ASP A 142 -4.62 -11.55 1.74
N ARG A 143 -5.74 -12.21 1.41
CA ARG A 143 -5.86 -13.67 1.62
C ARG A 143 -4.86 -14.47 0.80
N LEU A 144 -4.64 -14.07 -0.46
CA LEU A 144 -3.64 -14.73 -1.33
C LEU A 144 -2.23 -14.61 -0.73
N GLU A 145 -1.89 -13.44 -0.18
CA GLU A 145 -0.57 -13.17 0.41
C GLU A 145 -0.45 -13.67 1.85
N GLY A 146 -1.52 -14.18 2.45
CA GLY A 146 -1.53 -14.57 3.86
C GLY A 146 -1.25 -13.38 4.77
N PHE A 147 -1.72 -12.19 4.39
CA PHE A 147 -1.65 -10.98 5.20
C PHE A 147 -2.81 -10.95 6.20
N LEU A 148 -2.47 -10.87 7.49
CA LEU A 148 -3.41 -10.75 8.61
C LEU A 148 -3.05 -9.47 9.40
N PRO A 149 -3.81 -8.39 9.26
CA PRO A 149 -3.57 -7.16 10.00
C PRO A 149 -3.55 -7.38 11.50
N GLY A 150 -2.47 -6.96 12.17
CA GLY A 150 -2.29 -7.14 13.62
C GLY A 150 -1.89 -8.56 14.06
N GLY A 151 -1.76 -9.51 13.13
CA GLY A 151 -1.40 -10.89 13.41
C GLY A 151 -0.09 -11.36 12.75
N PRO A 152 0.32 -12.61 13.02
CA PRO A 152 1.44 -13.21 12.31
C PRO A 152 1.07 -13.43 10.86
N SER A 153 1.81 -12.80 9.96
CA SER A 153 1.56 -12.82 8.52
C SER A 153 2.77 -13.29 7.73
N LEU A 154 2.53 -14.01 6.63
CA LEU A 154 3.59 -14.38 5.68
C LEU A 154 4.17 -13.13 5.02
N TYR A 155 3.30 -12.20 4.64
CA TYR A 155 3.65 -10.89 4.11
C TYR A 155 2.98 -9.79 4.91
N ARG A 156 3.55 -8.59 4.83
CA ARG A 156 2.97 -7.35 5.34
C ARG A 156 2.69 -6.42 4.16
N ARG A 157 1.54 -5.80 4.14
CA ARG A 157 1.23 -4.76 3.16
C ARG A 157 1.72 -3.42 3.69
N VAL A 158 2.53 -2.73 2.87
CA VAL A 158 3.13 -1.43 3.23
C VAL A 158 2.98 -0.44 2.08
N LEU A 159 2.90 0.84 2.43
CA LEU A 159 2.86 1.95 1.48
C LEU A 159 4.26 2.54 1.33
N VAL A 160 4.75 2.60 0.10
CA VAL A 160 6.09 3.08 -0.22
C VAL A 160 6.10 3.97 -1.47
N PRO A 161 7.15 4.79 -1.68
CA PRO A 161 7.39 5.46 -2.95
C PRO A 161 7.80 4.48 -4.06
N ALA A 162 7.26 4.70 -5.26
CA ALA A 162 7.68 4.04 -6.50
C ALA A 162 7.93 5.09 -7.58
N SER A 163 8.75 4.73 -8.57
CA SER A 163 8.99 5.54 -9.77
C SER A 163 8.34 4.87 -10.98
N THR A 164 7.61 5.63 -11.77
CA THR A 164 7.00 5.19 -13.03
C THR A 164 6.96 6.35 -14.02
N ARG A 165 7.35 6.13 -15.27
CA ARG A 165 7.32 7.13 -16.35
C ARG A 165 7.85 8.52 -15.94
N GLY A 166 8.96 8.56 -15.19
CA GLY A 166 9.58 9.81 -14.74
C GLY A 166 8.87 10.54 -13.60
N ARG A 167 7.82 9.97 -13.02
CA ARG A 167 7.11 10.51 -11.86
C ARG A 167 7.25 9.58 -10.65
N ARG A 168 7.20 10.15 -9.45
CA ARG A 168 7.14 9.40 -8.18
C ARG A 168 5.70 9.33 -7.71
N VAL A 169 5.29 8.15 -7.26
CA VAL A 169 3.95 7.85 -6.77
C VAL A 169 4.02 7.01 -5.51
N LEU A 170 2.99 7.02 -4.68
CA LEU A 170 2.89 6.09 -3.55
C LEU A 170 2.09 4.86 -3.94
N VAL A 171 2.60 3.69 -3.57
CA VAL A 171 2.02 2.39 -3.93
C VAL A 171 1.96 1.47 -2.71
N TRP A 172 0.88 0.70 -2.61
CA TRP A 172 0.84 -0.45 -1.72
C TRP A 172 1.62 -1.60 -2.33
N LEU A 173 2.35 -2.34 -1.53
CA LEU A 173 3.01 -3.58 -1.92
C LEU A 173 3.12 -4.53 -0.73
N TYR A 174 3.42 -5.80 -1.00
CA TYR A 174 3.66 -6.78 0.02
C TYR A 174 5.15 -7.02 0.19
N VAL A 175 5.62 -6.94 1.44
CA VAL A 175 6.98 -7.27 1.85
C VAL A 175 6.99 -8.49 2.75
N GLU A 176 8.15 -9.10 2.96
CA GLU A 176 8.29 -10.21 3.91
C GLU A 176 7.72 -9.82 5.29
N GLY A 177 6.91 -10.70 5.87
CA GLY A 177 6.35 -10.54 7.21
C GLY A 177 7.42 -10.68 8.31
N ALA A 178 7.06 -10.35 9.54
CA ALA A 178 7.88 -10.60 10.70
C ALA A 178 7.88 -12.11 11.01
N GLY A 179 8.89 -12.83 10.60
CA GLY A 179 9.03 -14.25 10.79
C GLY A 179 10.48 -14.71 10.76
N ARG A 180 10.72 -16.03 10.88
CA ARG A 180 12.05 -16.60 10.72
C ARG A 180 12.58 -16.24 9.34
N ARG A 181 13.82 -15.74 9.28
CA ARG A 181 14.56 -15.58 8.03
C ARG A 181 14.52 -16.90 7.27
N ARG A 182 13.91 -16.88 6.10
CA ARG A 182 13.86 -18.04 5.21
C ARG A 182 15.11 -18.06 4.37
N PRO A 183 15.70 -19.23 4.10
CA PRO A 183 16.75 -19.31 3.09
C PRO A 183 16.18 -18.82 1.77
N ALA A 184 16.82 -17.81 1.18
CA ALA A 184 16.37 -17.19 -0.05
C ALA A 184 17.57 -16.73 -0.88
N ARG A 185 17.50 -16.92 -2.20
CA ARG A 185 18.51 -16.48 -3.17
C ARG A 185 18.23 -15.03 -3.53
N ARG A 186 19.23 -14.16 -3.39
CA ARG A 186 19.11 -12.77 -3.83
C ARG A 186 19.07 -12.70 -5.36
N LEU A 187 18.15 -11.91 -5.90
CA LEU A 187 18.06 -11.55 -7.32
C LEU A 187 18.73 -10.19 -7.49
N ALA A 188 20.00 -10.21 -7.89
CA ALA A 188 20.84 -9.00 -7.91
C ALA A 188 20.39 -7.97 -8.97
N ASP A 189 19.74 -8.43 -10.05
CA ASP A 189 19.18 -7.60 -11.12
C ASP A 189 17.83 -6.95 -10.75
N GLY A 190 17.27 -7.31 -9.59
CA GLY A 190 15.98 -6.77 -9.12
C GLY A 190 14.76 -7.23 -9.95
N VAL A 191 14.90 -8.30 -10.73
CA VAL A 191 13.81 -8.84 -11.58
C VAL A 191 13.51 -10.27 -11.19
N TRP A 192 12.25 -10.56 -10.90
CA TRP A 192 11.79 -11.93 -10.74
C TRP A 192 11.23 -12.48 -12.06
N ARG A 193 11.67 -13.69 -12.39
CA ARG A 193 11.23 -14.48 -13.55
C ARG A 193 10.82 -15.87 -13.05
N ALA A 194 9.59 -16.30 -13.36
CA ALA A 194 9.15 -17.66 -13.10
C ALA A 194 9.75 -18.61 -14.13
#